data_05cd03942befaa922edd33abd99287ad
#
_entry.id   05cd03942befaa922edd33abd99287ad
#
_cell.length_a   1.000
_cell.length_b   1.000
_cell.length_c   1.000
_cell.angle_alpha   90.00
_cell.angle_beta   90.00
_cell.angle_gamma   90.00
#
_symmetry.space_group_name_H-M   'P 1'
#
loop_
_entity.id
_entity.type
_entity.pdbx_description
1 polymer ?
#
loop_
_entity_poly.entity_id
_entity_poly.type
_entity_poly.pdbx_seq_one_letter_code
_entity_poly.pdbx_strand_id
1 'polypeptide(L)'
;MNFSKPVYTLIAAALSLTISPQTQASRIPWTIRRAQSGVFVGIGYGMGRYQEAMNAVPVDSESGGLSVYTVGLEHIGRRDGGLYAWLRFTGAFGTTHYQGNTALGLPAQESTTNRMTAADGRLGLVIDDLWRHDRDTVLIPYIGAGFHREARTADPGTGNPGGETSTDGHLGIGLGMDYAIDRRLVLTLHALTGYTVGAQITTTEPIAFDVATQTLESARVSESLGDRPYKVLGLAIHYRVDDHLEIAFAVRRATWSAAGSAPIPIVGVPGQTLGVIRIPGRQSAETTMLLQAATPF
;
A
#
# COMPACT_ATOMS: atom_id res chain seq x y z
N MET A 1 13.21 -4.75 -20.75
CA MET A 1 13.09 -4.61 -19.29
C MET A 1 14.40 -5.05 -18.66
N ASN A 2 15.26 -4.11 -18.29
CA ASN A 2 16.50 -4.43 -17.57
C ASN A 2 16.24 -4.27 -16.07
N PHE A 3 15.94 -5.37 -15.38
CA PHE A 3 15.92 -5.39 -13.93
C PHE A 3 17.33 -5.13 -13.41
N SER A 4 17.48 -4.13 -12.57
CA SER A 4 18.79 -3.77 -12.02
C SER A 4 19.33 -4.93 -11.15
N LYS A 5 20.61 -5.28 -11.37
CA LYS A 5 21.34 -6.37 -10.70
C LYS A 5 21.17 -6.50 -9.17
N PRO A 6 20.88 -5.43 -8.37
CA PRO A 6 20.73 -5.55 -6.91
C PRO A 6 19.49 -6.35 -6.47
N VAL A 7 18.42 -6.43 -7.26
CA VAL A 7 17.19 -7.16 -6.88
C VAL A 7 17.44 -8.67 -6.88
N TYR A 8 18.19 -9.18 -7.84
CA TYR A 8 18.51 -10.62 -7.90
C TYR A 8 19.42 -11.06 -6.75
N THR A 9 20.33 -10.22 -6.31
CA THR A 9 21.24 -10.53 -5.20
C THR A 9 20.49 -10.61 -3.87
N LEU A 10 19.48 -9.77 -3.64
CA LEU A 10 18.64 -9.80 -2.44
C LEU A 10 17.71 -11.02 -2.40
N ILE A 11 17.14 -11.40 -3.54
CA ILE A 11 16.28 -12.60 -3.65
C ILE A 11 17.13 -13.87 -3.46
N ALA A 12 18.32 -13.93 -4.01
CA ALA A 12 19.24 -15.04 -3.83
C ALA A 12 19.75 -15.17 -2.40
N ALA A 13 20.01 -14.05 -1.71
CA ALA A 13 20.40 -14.04 -0.31
C ALA A 13 19.25 -14.46 0.64
N ALA A 14 18.00 -14.08 0.33
CA ALA A 14 16.84 -14.53 1.09
C ALA A 14 16.53 -16.03 0.88
N LEU A 15 16.80 -16.57 -0.30
CA LEU A 15 16.66 -18.00 -0.60
C LEU A 15 17.81 -18.87 -0.07
N SER A 16 19.00 -18.31 0.10
CA SER A 16 20.16 -19.06 0.64
C SER A 16 20.19 -19.16 2.17
N LEU A 17 19.30 -18.47 2.87
CA LEU A 17 19.01 -18.72 4.30
C LEU A 17 18.22 -20.00 4.54
N THR A 18 17.97 -20.78 3.48
CA THR A 18 17.23 -22.00 3.54
C THR A 18 18.09 -23.19 3.99
N ILE A 19 17.67 -23.79 5.10
CA ILE A 19 17.53 -25.23 5.27
C ILE A 19 18.81 -25.97 5.63
N SER A 20 19.14 -25.91 6.90
CA SER A 20 19.50 -27.14 7.57
C SER A 20 18.20 -27.75 8.08
N PRO A 21 17.84 -28.97 7.64
CA PRO A 21 16.67 -29.66 8.18
C PRO A 21 17.07 -30.25 9.55
N GLN A 22 17.17 -29.39 10.56
CA GLN A 22 17.08 -29.88 11.93
C GLN A 22 15.59 -29.97 12.24
N THR A 23 15.08 -31.19 12.11
CA THR A 23 13.75 -31.64 12.53
C THR A 23 13.58 -31.53 14.05
N GLN A 24 13.64 -30.34 14.61
CA GLN A 24 13.00 -30.06 15.88
C GLN A 24 11.57 -29.64 15.57
N ALA A 25 10.59 -30.45 16.01
CA ALA A 25 9.18 -30.14 15.84
C ALA A 25 8.91 -28.73 16.37
N SER A 26 8.57 -27.83 15.44
CA SER A 26 8.21 -26.44 15.73
C SER A 26 7.15 -26.42 16.83
N ARG A 27 7.45 -25.77 17.93
CA ARG A 27 6.55 -25.60 19.08
C ARG A 27 5.92 -24.22 19.08
N ILE A 28 5.51 -23.75 17.90
CA ILE A 28 4.81 -22.47 17.80
C ILE A 28 3.71 -22.44 18.86
N PRO A 29 3.70 -21.42 19.75
CA PRO A 29 2.68 -21.29 20.77
C PRO A 29 1.29 -21.40 20.17
N TRP A 30 0.47 -22.24 20.76
CA TRP A 30 -0.90 -22.47 20.25
C TRP A 30 -1.69 -21.15 20.14
N THR A 31 -1.45 -20.22 21.08
CA THR A 31 -2.08 -18.88 21.10
C THR A 31 -1.72 -18.08 19.86
N ILE A 32 -0.42 -18.02 19.48
CA ILE A 32 0.05 -17.31 18.29
C ILE A 32 -0.50 -17.98 17.03
N ARG A 33 -0.35 -19.31 16.93
CA ARG A 33 -0.84 -20.03 15.76
C ARG A 33 -2.33 -19.81 15.51
N ARG A 34 -3.11 -19.73 16.58
CA ARG A 34 -4.54 -19.48 16.49
C ARG A 34 -4.86 -18.05 16.09
N ALA A 35 -4.17 -17.07 16.69
CA ALA A 35 -4.32 -15.66 16.33
C ALA A 35 -3.95 -15.36 14.88
N GLN A 36 -3.05 -16.18 14.31
CA GLN A 36 -2.55 -16.04 12.95
C GLN A 36 -3.10 -17.11 11.99
N SER A 37 -4.24 -17.74 12.30
CA SER A 37 -4.85 -18.74 11.43
C SER A 37 -6.37 -18.60 11.45
N GLY A 38 -6.90 -17.91 10.48
CA GLY A 38 -8.34 -17.67 10.38
C GLY A 38 -8.72 -16.82 9.18
N VAL A 39 -10.02 -16.65 9.01
CA VAL A 39 -10.60 -15.64 8.13
C VAL A 39 -11.00 -14.44 8.96
N PHE A 40 -10.68 -13.25 8.51
CA PHE A 40 -11.03 -12.02 9.21
C PHE A 40 -11.79 -11.04 8.33
N VAL A 41 -12.62 -10.24 8.97
CA VAL A 41 -13.25 -9.05 8.40
C VAL A 41 -12.95 -7.87 9.31
N GLY A 42 -12.86 -6.68 8.75
CA GLY A 42 -12.53 -5.50 9.53
C GLY A 42 -13.16 -4.25 8.97
N ILE A 43 -13.41 -3.30 9.86
CA ILE A 43 -13.85 -1.95 9.56
C ILE A 43 -12.93 -0.97 10.27
N GLY A 44 -12.79 0.22 9.72
CA GLY A 44 -11.94 1.21 10.36
C GLY A 44 -11.90 2.55 9.65
N TYR A 45 -10.90 3.30 10.00
CA TYR A 45 -10.66 4.64 9.51
C TYR A 45 -9.23 4.77 9.00
N GLY A 46 -9.08 5.34 7.82
CA GLY A 46 -7.81 5.65 7.20
C GLY A 46 -7.60 7.17 7.10
N MET A 47 -6.41 7.63 7.38
CA MET A 47 -5.96 8.99 7.08
C MET A 47 -4.99 8.90 5.91
N GLY A 48 -5.43 9.38 4.74
CA GLY A 48 -4.60 9.53 3.56
C GLY A 48 -3.91 10.89 3.57
N ARG A 49 -2.64 10.91 3.18
CA ARG A 49 -1.89 12.11 2.88
C ARG A 49 -1.14 11.91 1.57
N TYR A 50 -1.30 12.86 0.70
CA TYR A 50 -0.70 12.89 -0.61
C TYR A 50 0.02 14.22 -0.81
N GLN A 51 1.17 14.20 -1.45
CA GLN A 51 1.94 15.39 -1.75
C GLN A 51 2.62 15.23 -3.11
N GLU A 52 2.48 16.23 -3.94
CA GLU A 52 3.22 16.35 -5.19
C GLU A 52 4.43 17.23 -5.03
N ALA A 53 5.50 16.89 -5.73
CA ALA A 53 6.72 17.67 -5.73
C ALA A 53 7.29 17.80 -7.15
N MET A 54 7.67 19.00 -7.51
CA MET A 54 8.41 19.32 -8.73
C MET A 54 9.81 19.77 -8.34
N ASN A 55 10.84 19.07 -8.82
CA ASN A 55 12.24 19.36 -8.45
C ASN A 55 12.47 19.41 -6.92
N ALA A 56 11.85 18.48 -6.19
CA ALA A 56 11.86 18.41 -4.72
C ALA A 56 11.15 19.56 -3.98
N VAL A 57 10.48 20.46 -4.67
CA VAL A 57 9.66 21.53 -4.09
C VAL A 57 8.21 21.04 -4.06
N PRO A 58 7.53 21.00 -2.89
CA PRO A 58 6.11 20.69 -2.81
C PRO A 58 5.30 21.70 -3.61
N VAL A 59 4.43 21.20 -4.48
CA VAL A 59 3.54 22.04 -5.30
C VAL A 59 2.09 21.88 -4.90
N ASP A 60 1.70 20.64 -4.58
CA ASP A 60 0.32 20.31 -4.25
C ASP A 60 0.27 19.31 -3.10
N SER A 61 -0.80 19.34 -2.35
CA SER A 61 -1.04 18.42 -1.24
C SER A 61 -2.52 18.09 -1.10
N GLU A 62 -2.79 16.88 -0.64
CA GLU A 62 -4.13 16.43 -0.32
C GLU A 62 -4.12 15.62 0.96
N SER A 63 -5.14 15.78 1.79
CA SER A 63 -5.28 15.01 3.01
C SER A 63 -6.75 14.83 3.37
N GLY A 64 -7.08 13.74 4.03
CA GLY A 64 -8.44 13.50 4.49
C GLY A 64 -8.63 12.11 5.08
N GLY A 65 -9.88 11.84 5.45
CA GLY A 65 -10.29 10.63 6.10
C GLY A 65 -11.07 9.70 5.17
N LEU A 66 -10.79 8.41 5.29
CA LEU A 66 -11.43 7.35 4.52
C LEU A 66 -12.06 6.33 5.47
N SER A 67 -13.28 5.91 5.18
CA SER A 67 -13.86 4.70 5.77
C SER A 67 -13.22 3.49 5.12
N VAL A 68 -12.71 2.54 5.92
CA VAL A 68 -11.93 1.39 5.45
C VAL A 68 -12.64 0.10 5.79
N TYR A 69 -12.67 -0.82 4.85
CA TYR A 69 -13.21 -2.18 4.98
C TYR A 69 -12.16 -3.18 4.53
N THR A 70 -12.01 -4.26 5.28
CA THR A 70 -11.06 -5.31 4.94
C THR A 70 -11.70 -6.69 5.06
N VAL A 71 -11.22 -7.60 4.23
CA VAL A 71 -11.44 -9.04 4.37
C VAL A 71 -10.14 -9.75 4.05
N GLY A 72 -9.87 -10.82 4.76
CA GLY A 72 -8.64 -11.56 4.49
C GLY A 72 -8.59 -12.91 5.19
N LEU A 73 -7.49 -13.58 4.96
CA LEU A 73 -7.15 -14.83 5.58
C LEU A 73 -5.68 -14.82 6.02
N GLU A 74 -5.41 -15.53 7.08
CA GLU A 74 -4.08 -15.72 7.62
C GLU A 74 -3.91 -17.17 8.02
N HIS A 75 -2.72 -17.72 7.85
CA HIS A 75 -2.45 -19.10 8.17
C HIS A 75 -0.99 -19.32 8.57
N ILE A 76 -0.81 -19.99 9.70
CA ILE A 76 0.47 -20.58 10.12
C ILE A 76 0.36 -22.10 10.08
N GLY A 77 1.20 -22.75 9.26
CA GLY A 77 1.26 -24.20 9.13
C GLY A 77 1.57 -24.91 10.44
N ARG A 78 0.99 -26.11 10.63
CA ARG A 78 1.11 -26.90 11.87
C ARG A 78 2.37 -27.73 11.97
N ARG A 79 3.10 -27.95 10.87
CA ARG A 79 4.25 -28.87 10.79
C ARG A 79 5.55 -28.12 10.52
N ASP A 80 6.60 -28.66 11.08
CA ASP A 80 8.02 -28.33 10.98
C ASP A 80 8.42 -27.14 10.08
N GLY A 81 8.87 -26.02 10.70
CA GLY A 81 9.26 -24.83 9.97
C GLY A 81 8.08 -24.06 9.38
N GLY A 82 7.01 -23.88 10.14
CA GLY A 82 5.71 -23.35 9.78
C GLY A 82 5.70 -22.38 8.60
N LEU A 83 5.03 -22.76 7.53
CA LEU A 83 4.73 -21.84 6.43
C LEU A 83 3.74 -20.77 6.92
N TYR A 84 4.07 -19.52 6.72
CA TYR A 84 3.18 -18.38 6.93
C TYR A 84 2.60 -17.92 5.61
N ALA A 85 1.29 -17.75 5.56
CA ALA A 85 0.58 -17.16 4.43
C ALA A 85 -0.47 -16.16 4.94
N TRP A 86 -0.54 -15.02 4.29
CA TRP A 86 -1.51 -13.98 4.61
C TRP A 86 -1.99 -13.30 3.33
N LEU A 87 -3.28 -13.04 3.25
CA LEU A 87 -3.93 -12.37 2.13
C LEU A 87 -4.96 -11.39 2.67
N ARG A 88 -4.99 -10.18 2.14
CA ARG A 88 -5.96 -9.15 2.51
C ARG A 88 -6.44 -8.38 1.29
N PHE A 89 -7.73 -8.16 1.24
CA PHE A 89 -8.38 -7.22 0.35
C PHE A 89 -8.87 -6.02 1.16
N THR A 90 -8.66 -4.83 0.66
CA THR A 90 -9.04 -3.58 1.31
C THR A 90 -9.82 -2.72 0.33
N GLY A 91 -10.95 -2.19 0.78
CA GLY A 91 -11.68 -1.10 0.14
C GLY A 91 -11.70 0.10 1.05
N ALA A 92 -11.50 1.30 0.51
CA ALA A 92 -11.65 2.53 1.26
C ALA A 92 -12.34 3.60 0.42
N PHE A 93 -13.10 4.47 1.07
CA PHE A 93 -13.75 5.61 0.41
C PHE A 93 -13.95 6.76 1.38
N GLY A 94 -13.92 7.97 0.86
CA GLY A 94 -14.13 9.18 1.66
C GLY A 94 -13.89 10.43 0.86
N THR A 95 -13.83 11.54 1.58
CA THR A 95 -13.55 12.86 1.03
C THR A 95 -12.22 13.35 1.57
N THR A 96 -11.41 13.86 0.68
CA THR A 96 -10.13 14.47 0.96
C THR A 96 -10.15 15.94 0.52
N HIS A 97 -9.25 16.74 1.05
CA HIS A 97 -9.12 18.16 0.75
C HIS A 97 -7.80 18.40 0.03
N TYR A 98 -7.91 18.85 -1.18
CA TYR A 98 -6.79 19.23 -2.04
C TYR A 98 -6.46 20.70 -1.85
N GLN A 99 -5.17 21.00 -1.79
CA GLN A 99 -4.60 22.35 -1.79
C GLN A 99 -3.43 22.36 -2.76
N GLY A 100 -3.50 23.21 -3.76
CA GLY A 100 -2.47 23.28 -4.79
C GLY A 100 -2.74 24.38 -5.81
N ASN A 101 -2.30 24.14 -7.04
CA ASN A 101 -2.51 25.02 -8.13
C ASN A 101 -3.28 24.32 -9.27
N THR A 102 -4.07 25.09 -10.00
CA THR A 102 -4.66 24.62 -11.26
C THR A 102 -3.55 24.45 -12.31
N ALA A 103 -3.88 23.79 -13.43
CA ALA A 103 -2.96 23.68 -14.58
C ALA A 103 -2.51 25.05 -15.12
N LEU A 104 -3.23 26.12 -14.82
CA LEU A 104 -2.88 27.50 -15.17
C LEU A 104 -2.06 28.22 -14.08
N GLY A 105 -1.67 27.51 -13.00
CA GLY A 105 -0.89 28.09 -11.91
C GLY A 105 -1.68 28.95 -10.92
N LEU A 106 -3.01 28.93 -10.97
CA LEU A 106 -3.85 29.64 -10.01
C LEU A 106 -4.07 28.80 -8.77
N PRO A 107 -4.04 29.40 -7.55
CA PRO A 107 -4.33 28.66 -6.32
C PRO A 107 -5.69 27.95 -6.38
N ALA A 108 -5.72 26.71 -5.99
CA ALA A 108 -6.92 25.87 -5.94
C ALA A 108 -7.06 25.19 -4.58
N GLN A 109 -8.28 25.17 -4.07
CA GLN A 109 -8.69 24.40 -2.92
C GLN A 109 -9.99 23.69 -3.26
N GLU A 110 -10.02 22.37 -3.17
CA GLU A 110 -11.20 21.62 -3.54
C GLU A 110 -11.36 20.36 -2.68
N SER A 111 -12.60 19.88 -2.62
CA SER A 111 -12.90 18.58 -2.04
C SER A 111 -12.85 17.52 -3.12
N THR A 112 -12.23 16.40 -2.82
CA THR A 112 -12.05 15.28 -3.73
C THR A 112 -12.68 14.04 -3.14
N THR A 113 -13.54 13.38 -3.89
CA THR A 113 -14.00 12.04 -3.54
C THR A 113 -12.92 11.04 -3.88
N ASN A 114 -12.48 10.27 -2.88
CA ASN A 114 -11.43 9.29 -3.01
C ASN A 114 -11.99 7.88 -2.80
N ARG A 115 -11.61 6.94 -3.69
CA ARG A 115 -11.94 5.52 -3.61
C ARG A 115 -10.67 4.72 -3.83
N MET A 116 -10.37 3.83 -2.90
CA MET A 116 -9.19 3.00 -2.94
C MET A 116 -9.58 1.52 -2.89
N THR A 117 -8.86 0.69 -3.64
CA THR A 117 -8.90 -0.76 -3.54
C THR A 117 -7.48 -1.29 -3.51
N ALA A 118 -7.21 -2.26 -2.64
CA ALA A 118 -5.92 -2.89 -2.53
C ALA A 118 -6.06 -4.39 -2.29
N ALA A 119 -5.07 -5.14 -2.75
CA ALA A 119 -4.87 -6.54 -2.44
C ALA A 119 -3.42 -6.74 -2.01
N ASP A 120 -3.21 -7.30 -0.85
CA ASP A 120 -1.89 -7.54 -0.26
C ASP A 120 -1.74 -9.04 0.04
N GLY A 121 -0.59 -9.62 -0.27
CA GLY A 121 -0.25 -11.00 0.08
C GLY A 121 1.14 -11.10 0.69
N ARG A 122 1.33 -12.06 1.60
CA ARG A 122 2.60 -12.37 2.24
C ARG A 122 2.81 -13.86 2.28
N LEU A 123 4.04 -14.29 2.01
CA LEU A 123 4.49 -15.68 2.19
C LEU A 123 5.79 -15.67 2.96
N GLY A 124 5.88 -16.48 4.00
CA GLY A 124 7.03 -16.48 4.89
C GLY A 124 7.22 -17.79 5.62
N LEU A 125 8.22 -17.80 6.49
CA LEU A 125 8.54 -18.91 7.35
C LEU A 125 8.47 -18.46 8.80
N VAL A 126 7.91 -19.29 9.64
CA VAL A 126 7.86 -19.06 11.09
C VAL A 126 9.12 -19.61 11.73
N ILE A 127 9.84 -18.76 12.43
CA ILE A 127 11.03 -19.12 13.21
C ILE A 127 10.64 -19.00 14.68
N ASP A 128 10.47 -20.14 15.33
CA ASP A 128 10.34 -20.28 16.76
C ASP A 128 11.71 -20.62 17.36
N ASP A 129 11.91 -20.41 18.62
CA ASP A 129 13.16 -20.78 19.34
C ASP A 129 14.40 -19.94 19.03
N LEU A 130 14.26 -18.70 18.59
CA LEU A 130 15.40 -17.77 18.43
C LEU A 130 16.08 -17.44 19.75
N TRP A 131 15.33 -17.43 20.82
CA TRP A 131 15.84 -17.27 22.19
C TRP A 131 15.45 -18.52 22.99
N ARG A 132 16.41 -19.38 23.26
CA ARG A 132 16.25 -20.69 23.95
C ARG A 132 15.40 -20.69 25.23
N HIS A 133 14.94 -19.56 25.70
CA HIS A 133 14.21 -19.38 26.95
C HIS A 133 12.84 -18.67 26.74
N ASP A 134 12.57 -18.09 25.60
CA ASP A 134 11.33 -17.40 25.33
C ASP A 134 10.48 -18.21 24.33
N ARG A 135 9.47 -18.88 24.85
CA ARG A 135 8.55 -19.71 24.05
C ARG A 135 7.35 -18.91 23.54
N ASP A 136 7.26 -17.65 23.91
CA ASP A 136 6.08 -16.82 23.64
C ASP A 136 6.28 -15.88 22.44
N THR A 137 7.46 -15.92 21.82
CA THR A 137 7.82 -15.08 20.67
C THR A 137 8.10 -15.93 19.43
N VAL A 138 7.56 -15.50 18.27
CA VAL A 138 7.95 -16.03 16.97
C VAL A 138 8.34 -14.89 16.03
N LEU A 139 9.30 -15.16 15.13
CA LEU A 139 9.67 -14.29 14.05
C LEU A 139 9.20 -14.87 12.71
N ILE A 140 8.78 -13.98 11.81
CA ILE A 140 8.22 -14.36 10.51
C ILE A 140 8.89 -13.51 9.43
N PRO A 141 10.08 -13.92 8.94
CA PRO A 141 10.57 -13.34 7.69
C PRO A 141 9.66 -13.72 6.54
N TYR A 142 9.30 -12.74 5.71
CA TYR A 142 8.38 -12.95 4.60
C TYR A 142 8.73 -12.12 3.37
N ILE A 143 8.25 -12.57 2.22
CA ILE A 143 8.10 -11.75 1.01
C ILE A 143 6.66 -11.24 0.96
N GLY A 144 6.48 -9.99 0.56
CA GLY A 144 5.17 -9.37 0.41
C GLY A 144 5.01 -8.78 -0.98
N ALA A 145 3.83 -8.98 -1.55
CA ALA A 145 3.44 -8.39 -2.82
C ALA A 145 2.01 -7.89 -2.74
N GLY A 146 1.67 -6.91 -3.55
CA GLY A 146 0.30 -6.44 -3.62
C GLY A 146 0.06 -5.52 -4.79
N PHE A 147 -1.17 -5.07 -4.85
CA PHE A 147 -1.69 -4.17 -5.85
C PHE A 147 -2.53 -3.11 -5.17
N HIS A 148 -2.40 -1.88 -5.63
CA HIS A 148 -3.15 -0.74 -5.15
C HIS A 148 -3.74 0.03 -6.33
N ARG A 149 -5.00 0.45 -6.18
CA ARG A 149 -5.67 1.34 -7.13
C ARG A 149 -6.40 2.41 -6.35
N GLU A 150 -6.16 3.64 -6.70
CA GLU A 150 -6.81 4.83 -6.16
C GLU A 150 -7.50 5.59 -7.30
N ALA A 151 -8.76 5.95 -7.10
CA ALA A 151 -9.51 6.80 -8.01
C ALA A 151 -9.95 8.04 -7.26
N ARG A 152 -9.61 9.19 -7.78
CA ARG A 152 -9.89 10.52 -7.24
C ARG A 152 -10.76 11.29 -8.22
N THR A 153 -11.80 11.90 -7.72
CA THR A 153 -12.73 12.69 -8.54
C THR A 153 -12.95 14.02 -7.83
N ALA A 154 -12.58 15.09 -8.49
CA ALA A 154 -12.87 16.44 -8.01
C ALA A 154 -14.38 16.69 -7.94
N ASP A 155 -14.80 17.55 -7.01
CA ASP A 155 -16.20 17.94 -6.90
C ASP A 155 -16.63 18.72 -8.15
N PRO A 156 -17.78 18.38 -8.80
CA PRO A 156 -18.22 19.01 -10.04
C PRO A 156 -18.39 20.54 -9.95
N GLY A 157 -18.45 21.09 -8.75
CA GLY A 157 -18.58 22.55 -8.53
C GLY A 157 -17.31 23.37 -8.77
N THR A 158 -16.14 22.73 -8.92
CA THR A 158 -14.84 23.42 -8.95
C THR A 158 -14.32 23.73 -10.37
N GLY A 159 -15.06 23.34 -11.41
CA GLY A 159 -14.66 23.61 -12.79
C GLY A 159 -13.51 22.73 -13.31
N ASN A 160 -13.04 21.78 -12.50
CA ASN A 160 -12.06 20.77 -12.91
C ASN A 160 -12.77 19.41 -13.07
N PRO A 161 -13.25 19.04 -14.27
CA PRO A 161 -13.95 17.78 -14.49
C PRO A 161 -13.02 16.56 -14.48
N GLY A 162 -11.75 16.73 -14.13
CA GLY A 162 -10.73 15.71 -14.22
C GLY A 162 -10.80 14.69 -13.08
N GLY A 163 -11.11 13.45 -13.42
CA GLY A 163 -10.85 12.31 -12.54
C GLY A 163 -9.43 11.80 -12.75
N GLU A 164 -8.77 11.42 -11.68
CA GLU A 164 -7.47 10.77 -11.70
C GLU A 164 -7.61 9.33 -11.20
N THR A 165 -6.91 8.42 -11.85
CA THR A 165 -6.77 7.04 -11.36
C THR A 165 -5.30 6.68 -11.33
N SER A 166 -4.80 6.29 -10.18
CA SER A 166 -3.47 5.72 -10.04
C SER A 166 -3.57 4.23 -9.75
N THR A 167 -2.62 3.48 -10.30
CA THR A 167 -2.47 2.04 -10.06
C THR A 167 -1.00 1.74 -9.86
N ASP A 168 -0.68 0.93 -8.88
CA ASP A 168 0.67 0.43 -8.67
C ASP A 168 0.62 -0.99 -8.08
N GLY A 169 1.62 -1.79 -8.41
CA GLY A 169 1.98 -2.99 -7.69
C GLY A 169 3.07 -2.67 -6.68
N HIS A 170 3.29 -3.55 -5.73
CA HIS A 170 4.47 -3.50 -4.88
C HIS A 170 5.02 -4.89 -4.61
N LEU A 171 6.33 -4.95 -4.39
CA LEU A 171 7.05 -6.17 -4.02
C LEU A 171 8.12 -5.81 -2.99
N GLY A 172 8.24 -6.62 -1.95
CA GLY A 172 9.20 -6.35 -0.89
C GLY A 172 9.50 -7.54 -0.01
N ILE A 173 10.41 -7.32 0.93
CA ILE A 173 10.75 -8.24 2.01
C ILE A 173 10.31 -7.63 3.33
N GLY A 174 9.91 -8.48 4.26
CA GLY A 174 9.43 -8.03 5.56
C GLY A 174 9.80 -8.98 6.68
N LEU A 175 9.56 -8.48 7.87
CA LEU A 175 9.71 -9.22 9.12
C LEU A 175 8.45 -8.99 9.96
N GLY A 176 7.85 -10.08 10.40
CA GLY A 176 6.83 -10.13 11.44
C GLY A 176 7.41 -10.60 12.75
N MET A 177 6.79 -10.17 13.84
CA MET A 177 7.05 -10.67 15.18
C MET A 177 5.72 -10.77 15.91
N ASP A 178 5.41 -11.95 16.42
CA ASP A 178 4.27 -12.19 17.29
C ASP A 178 4.75 -12.54 18.68
N TYR A 179 4.11 -11.94 19.67
CA TYR A 179 4.39 -12.16 21.09
C TYR A 179 3.11 -12.50 21.83
N ALA A 180 3.03 -13.68 22.40
CA ALA A 180 1.92 -14.10 23.25
C ALA A 180 2.10 -13.51 24.66
N ILE A 181 1.36 -12.47 24.99
CA ILE A 181 1.38 -11.82 26.30
C ILE A 181 0.76 -12.79 27.34
N ASP A 182 -0.31 -13.44 26.96
CA ASP A 182 -0.95 -14.50 27.74
C ASP A 182 -1.70 -15.49 26.83
N ARG A 183 -2.56 -16.32 27.39
CA ARG A 183 -3.33 -17.33 26.64
C ARG A 183 -4.41 -16.76 25.72
N ARG A 184 -4.72 -15.46 25.81
CA ARG A 184 -5.77 -14.80 25.06
C ARG A 184 -5.29 -13.60 24.26
N LEU A 185 -4.11 -13.08 24.59
CA LEU A 185 -3.62 -11.81 24.06
C LEU A 185 -2.31 -12.02 23.29
N VAL A 186 -2.31 -11.63 22.03
CA VAL A 186 -1.14 -11.66 21.16
C VAL A 186 -0.88 -10.26 20.62
N LEU A 187 0.37 -9.83 20.70
CA LEU A 187 0.88 -8.62 20.06
C LEU A 187 1.58 -9.00 18.78
N THR A 188 1.19 -8.37 17.68
CA THR A 188 1.79 -8.56 16.35
C THR A 188 2.45 -7.26 15.91
N LEU A 189 3.70 -7.34 15.52
CA LEU A 189 4.43 -6.27 14.83
C LEU A 189 4.84 -6.76 13.45
N HIS A 190 4.78 -5.90 12.45
CA HIS A 190 5.33 -6.20 11.14
C HIS A 190 5.90 -4.98 10.45
N ALA A 191 6.96 -5.19 9.70
CA ALA A 191 7.55 -4.21 8.83
C ALA A 191 7.83 -4.82 7.45
N LEU A 192 7.64 -4.04 6.39
CA LEU A 192 7.97 -4.42 5.02
C LEU A 192 8.66 -3.25 4.35
N THR A 193 9.68 -3.56 3.57
CA THR A 193 10.36 -2.60 2.68
C THR A 193 10.51 -3.20 1.30
N GLY A 194 10.32 -2.39 0.28
CA GLY A 194 10.38 -2.83 -1.11
C GLY A 194 10.23 -1.66 -2.07
N TYR A 195 9.69 -1.96 -3.23
CA TYR A 195 9.49 -0.99 -4.29
C TYR A 195 8.07 -1.12 -4.86
N THR A 196 7.54 -0.01 -5.36
CA THR A 196 6.40 -0.01 -6.26
C THR A 196 6.84 -0.57 -7.61
N VAL A 197 5.95 -1.26 -8.31
CA VAL A 197 6.21 -1.90 -9.61
C VAL A 197 5.08 -1.55 -10.55
N GLY A 198 5.43 -1.06 -11.74
CA GLY A 198 4.45 -0.76 -12.78
C GLY A 198 3.47 0.35 -12.40
N ALA A 199 3.92 1.34 -11.63
CA ALA A 199 3.11 2.47 -11.24
C ALA A 199 2.65 3.26 -12.47
N GLN A 200 1.34 3.50 -12.56
CA GLN A 200 0.68 4.23 -13.64
C GLN A 200 -0.30 5.24 -13.08
N ILE A 201 -0.43 6.34 -13.79
CA ILE A 201 -1.45 7.35 -13.54
C ILE A 201 -2.24 7.57 -14.83
N THR A 202 -3.54 7.72 -14.69
CA THR A 202 -4.43 8.15 -15.77
C THR A 202 -5.17 9.38 -15.28
N THR A 203 -4.99 10.49 -15.96
CA THR A 203 -5.59 11.78 -15.64
C THR A 203 -6.12 12.44 -16.91
N THR A 204 -6.93 13.48 -16.75
CA THR A 204 -7.40 14.33 -17.86
C THR A 204 -6.58 15.59 -17.89
N GLU A 205 -5.76 15.75 -18.93
CA GLU A 205 -4.84 16.87 -19.09
C GLU A 205 -5.15 17.70 -20.32
N PRO A 206 -4.92 19.02 -20.31
CA PRO A 206 -4.99 19.83 -21.50
C PRO A 206 -3.84 19.45 -22.43
N ILE A 207 -4.15 18.94 -23.61
CA ILE A 207 -3.16 18.45 -24.59
C ILE A 207 -3.09 19.29 -25.84
N ALA A 208 -4.08 20.10 -26.12
CA ALA A 208 -4.12 20.96 -27.29
C ALA A 208 -4.80 22.30 -26.99
N PHE A 209 -4.39 23.33 -27.71
CA PHE A 209 -5.03 24.63 -27.69
C PHE A 209 -5.57 24.93 -29.09
N ASP A 210 -6.90 25.01 -29.21
CA ASP A 210 -7.52 25.45 -30.46
C ASP A 210 -7.52 27.00 -30.51
N VAL A 211 -6.71 27.53 -31.40
CA VAL A 211 -6.54 28.97 -31.58
C VAL A 211 -7.80 29.62 -32.16
N ALA A 212 -8.58 28.89 -32.96
CA ALA A 212 -9.78 29.44 -33.64
C ALA A 212 -10.92 29.61 -32.64
N THR A 213 -11.07 28.69 -31.71
CA THR A 213 -12.12 28.73 -30.68
C THR A 213 -11.62 29.26 -29.35
N GLN A 214 -10.31 29.47 -29.20
CA GLN A 214 -9.64 29.85 -27.95
C GLN A 214 -9.94 28.88 -26.79
N THR A 215 -10.10 27.62 -27.10
CA THR A 215 -10.41 26.59 -26.11
C THR A 215 -9.24 25.64 -25.91
N LEU A 216 -9.09 25.15 -24.65
CA LEU A 216 -8.19 24.07 -24.32
C LEU A 216 -8.90 22.73 -24.54
N GLU A 217 -8.37 21.92 -25.44
CA GLU A 217 -8.80 20.55 -25.61
C GLU A 217 -8.11 19.66 -24.59
N SER A 218 -8.90 18.95 -23.81
CA SER A 218 -8.37 18.00 -22.82
C SER A 218 -8.56 16.57 -23.29
N ALA A 219 -7.58 15.74 -23.03
CA ALA A 219 -7.67 14.30 -23.27
C ALA A 219 -7.22 13.51 -22.04
N ARG A 220 -7.69 12.28 -22.01
CA ARG A 220 -7.27 11.32 -21.00
C ARG A 220 -5.88 10.82 -21.36
N VAL A 221 -4.93 11.09 -20.47
CA VAL A 221 -3.54 10.71 -20.61
C VAL A 221 -3.21 9.61 -19.60
N SER A 222 -2.50 8.58 -20.04
CA SER A 222 -2.02 7.50 -19.16
C SER A 222 -0.50 7.45 -19.21
N GLU A 223 0.14 7.65 -18.06
CA GLU A 223 1.59 7.75 -17.94
C GLU A 223 2.14 6.71 -16.96
N SER A 224 3.31 6.18 -17.30
CA SER A 224 4.07 5.33 -16.39
C SER A 224 4.90 6.18 -15.45
N LEU A 225 4.72 5.93 -14.15
CA LEU A 225 5.51 6.55 -13.09
C LEU A 225 6.57 5.52 -12.66
N GLY A 226 7.83 5.90 -12.61
CA GLY A 226 8.92 4.96 -12.31
C GLY A 226 8.81 4.32 -10.91
N ASP A 227 9.46 3.19 -10.75
CA ASP A 227 9.48 2.42 -9.49
C ASP A 227 10.12 3.22 -8.36
N ARG A 228 9.54 3.17 -7.16
CA ARG A 228 9.95 3.94 -5.98
C ARG A 228 9.85 3.12 -4.71
N PRO A 229 10.55 3.52 -3.64
CA PRO A 229 10.47 2.85 -2.36
C PRO A 229 9.04 2.74 -1.84
N TYR A 230 8.71 1.56 -1.33
CA TYR A 230 7.47 1.22 -0.63
C TYR A 230 7.80 0.69 0.75
N LYS A 231 7.14 1.19 1.79
CA LYS A 231 7.37 0.79 3.16
C LYS A 231 6.05 0.63 3.90
N VAL A 232 5.96 -0.38 4.74
CA VAL A 232 4.83 -0.62 5.65
C VAL A 232 5.35 -0.88 7.05
N LEU A 233 4.68 -0.31 8.02
CA LEU A 233 4.82 -0.65 9.43
C LEU A 233 3.43 -0.92 9.98
N GLY A 234 3.28 -1.99 10.76
CA GLY A 234 2.01 -2.35 11.39
C GLY A 234 2.17 -2.92 12.78
N LEU A 235 1.16 -2.65 13.56
CA LEU A 235 0.97 -3.15 14.91
C LEU A 235 -0.45 -3.68 15.02
N ALA A 236 -0.63 -4.84 15.64
CA ALA A 236 -1.95 -5.35 15.98
C ALA A 236 -1.94 -5.98 17.38
N ILE A 237 -3.07 -5.90 18.05
CA ILE A 237 -3.33 -6.58 19.31
C ILE A 237 -4.54 -7.48 19.06
N HIS A 238 -4.34 -8.78 19.22
CA HIS A 238 -5.36 -9.81 19.04
C HIS A 238 -5.84 -10.29 20.39
N TYR A 239 -7.15 -10.27 20.61
CA TYR A 239 -7.77 -10.76 21.82
C TYR A 239 -8.75 -11.88 21.49
N ARG A 240 -8.49 -13.06 22.04
CA ARG A 240 -9.38 -14.22 21.93
C ARG A 240 -10.55 -14.10 22.88
N VAL A 241 -11.74 -13.92 22.34
CA VAL A 241 -12.99 -13.90 23.10
C VAL A 241 -13.37 -15.32 23.55
N ASP A 242 -13.42 -16.23 22.59
CA ASP A 242 -13.69 -17.66 22.82
C ASP A 242 -12.98 -18.54 21.76
N ASP A 243 -13.46 -19.78 21.60
CA ASP A 243 -12.85 -20.71 20.65
C ASP A 243 -13.20 -20.48 19.18
N HIS A 244 -14.11 -19.58 18.87
CA HIS A 244 -14.61 -19.32 17.53
C HIS A 244 -14.46 -17.84 17.12
N LEU A 245 -14.17 -16.97 18.08
CA LEU A 245 -14.10 -15.54 17.85
C LEU A 245 -12.84 -14.93 18.44
N GLU A 246 -12.16 -14.19 17.61
CA GLU A 246 -11.07 -13.30 17.96
C GLU A 246 -11.40 -11.87 17.52
N ILE A 247 -11.02 -10.90 18.30
CA ILE A 247 -11.11 -9.48 17.97
C ILE A 247 -9.69 -8.92 17.94
N ALA A 248 -9.35 -8.16 16.89
CA ALA A 248 -8.08 -7.50 16.79
C ALA A 248 -8.27 -5.99 16.57
N PHE A 249 -7.41 -5.20 17.20
CA PHE A 249 -7.20 -3.80 16.86
C PHE A 249 -5.87 -3.67 16.15
N ALA A 250 -5.88 -3.12 14.95
CA ALA A 250 -4.69 -2.98 14.13
C ALA A 250 -4.47 -1.52 13.69
N VAL A 251 -3.22 -1.10 13.72
CA VAL A 251 -2.75 0.17 13.15
C VAL A 251 -1.69 -0.15 12.10
N ARG A 252 -1.85 0.40 10.91
CA ARG A 252 -0.91 0.21 9.80
C ARG A 252 -0.56 1.57 9.22
N ARG A 253 0.70 1.79 8.95
CA ARG A 253 1.18 2.92 8.16
C ARG A 253 1.89 2.40 6.92
N ALA A 254 1.42 2.82 5.75
CA ALA A 254 2.07 2.59 4.47
C ALA A 254 2.57 3.92 3.92
N THR A 255 3.74 3.90 3.30
CA THR A 255 4.31 5.04 2.58
C THR A 255 4.84 4.55 1.26
N TRP A 256 4.52 5.26 0.20
CA TRP A 256 5.02 4.99 -1.14
C TRP A 256 5.23 6.29 -1.89
N SER A 257 6.01 6.20 -2.94
CA SER A 257 6.25 7.33 -3.84
C SER A 257 6.18 6.88 -5.28
N ALA A 258 5.99 7.82 -6.18
CA ALA A 258 6.11 7.63 -7.62
C ALA A 258 6.99 8.74 -8.19
N ALA A 259 7.73 8.46 -9.25
CA ALA A 259 8.44 9.48 -10.00
C ALA A 259 7.45 10.35 -10.77
N GLY A 260 7.86 11.54 -11.16
CA GLY A 260 7.13 12.33 -12.13
C GLY A 260 7.18 11.67 -13.52
N SER A 261 6.21 12.03 -14.38
CA SER A 261 6.18 11.57 -15.76
C SER A 261 7.32 12.15 -16.61
N ALA A 262 7.52 11.54 -17.77
CA ALA A 262 8.21 12.20 -18.88
C ALA A 262 7.44 13.47 -19.30
N PRO A 263 8.09 14.44 -19.97
CA PRO A 263 7.40 15.60 -20.53
C PRO A 263 6.37 15.18 -21.57
N ILE A 264 5.13 15.65 -21.43
CA ILE A 264 4.02 15.43 -22.35
C ILE A 264 3.86 16.68 -23.20
N PRO A 265 4.01 16.64 -24.54
CA PRO A 265 3.91 17.83 -25.37
C PRO A 265 2.45 18.29 -25.47
N ILE A 266 2.21 19.61 -25.33
CA ILE A 266 0.97 20.25 -25.73
C ILE A 266 1.12 20.64 -27.19
N VAL A 267 0.28 20.06 -28.04
CA VAL A 267 0.32 20.30 -29.49
C VAL A 267 -0.68 21.39 -29.86
N GLY A 268 -0.20 22.47 -30.46
CA GLY A 268 -1.04 23.51 -31.08
C GLY A 268 -1.28 23.22 -32.55
N VAL A 269 -1.80 24.24 -33.30
CA VAL A 269 -2.05 24.20 -34.73
C VAL A 269 -0.92 23.53 -35.53
N PRO A 270 -1.18 22.81 -36.63
CA PRO A 270 -0.47 21.60 -37.06
C PRO A 270 1.06 21.65 -36.92
N GLY A 271 1.54 20.80 -36.01
CA GLY A 271 2.95 20.48 -35.87
C GLY A 271 3.77 21.35 -34.91
N GLN A 272 3.20 22.34 -34.22
CA GLN A 272 3.94 23.16 -33.24
C GLN A 272 3.67 22.67 -31.81
N THR A 273 4.71 22.38 -31.05
CA THR A 273 4.63 22.16 -29.61
C THR A 273 4.56 23.50 -28.92
N LEU A 274 3.42 23.79 -28.28
CA LEU A 274 3.15 25.04 -27.56
C LEU A 274 3.77 25.02 -26.15
N GLY A 275 3.97 23.85 -25.60
CA GLY A 275 4.50 23.67 -24.25
C GLY A 275 4.64 22.18 -23.91
N VAL A 276 5.01 21.92 -22.67
CA VAL A 276 5.07 20.58 -22.13
C VAL A 276 4.41 20.55 -20.75
N ILE A 277 3.64 19.52 -20.48
CA ILE A 277 3.12 19.20 -19.15
C ILE A 277 4.00 18.10 -18.56
N ARG A 278 4.21 18.14 -17.27
CA ARG A 278 4.81 17.06 -16.50
C ARG A 278 3.90 16.74 -15.34
N ILE A 279 3.54 15.47 -15.20
CA ILE A 279 2.88 14.99 -14.00
C ILE A 279 3.95 14.95 -12.90
N PRO A 280 3.77 15.67 -11.78
CA PRO A 280 4.77 15.75 -10.72
C PRO A 280 5.04 14.39 -10.10
N GLY A 281 6.21 14.24 -9.49
CA GLY A 281 6.48 13.11 -8.61
C GLY A 281 5.61 13.20 -7.36
N ARG A 282 5.20 12.05 -6.82
CA ARG A 282 4.28 12.00 -5.67
C ARG A 282 4.84 11.20 -4.50
N GLN A 283 4.44 11.63 -3.31
CA GLN A 283 4.64 10.90 -2.07
C GLN A 283 3.29 10.70 -1.41
N SER A 284 2.99 9.47 -1.07
CA SER A 284 1.75 9.09 -0.41
C SER A 284 2.04 8.43 0.93
N ALA A 285 1.22 8.73 1.91
CA ALA A 285 1.22 8.07 3.19
C ALA A 285 -0.21 7.78 3.62
N GLU A 286 -0.45 6.57 4.07
CA GLU A 286 -1.73 6.15 4.61
C GLU A 286 -1.52 5.58 6.01
N THR A 287 -2.29 6.06 6.96
CA THR A 287 -2.38 5.46 8.30
C THR A 287 -3.79 4.92 8.49
N THR A 288 -3.91 3.62 8.70
CA THR A 288 -5.19 2.92 8.84
C THR A 288 -5.30 2.37 10.25
N MET A 289 -6.46 2.56 10.87
CA MET A 289 -6.86 1.96 12.15
C MET A 289 -8.04 1.05 11.90
N LEU A 290 -7.94 -0.21 12.29
CA LEU A 290 -8.92 -1.25 12.00
C LEU A 290 -9.36 -1.95 13.28
N LEU A 291 -10.66 -2.18 13.41
CA LEU A 291 -11.22 -3.18 14.30
C LEU A 291 -11.58 -4.39 13.44
N GLN A 292 -11.06 -5.55 13.80
CA GLN A 292 -11.23 -6.79 13.04
C GLN A 292 -11.88 -7.85 13.90
N ALA A 293 -12.72 -8.67 13.29
CA ALA A 293 -13.21 -9.90 13.86
C ALA A 293 -12.71 -11.07 13.01
N ALA A 294 -12.19 -12.09 13.66
CA ALA A 294 -11.66 -13.28 13.00
C ALA A 294 -12.30 -14.54 13.53
N THR A 295 -12.49 -15.51 12.65
CA THR A 295 -12.86 -16.87 13.01
C THR A 295 -11.66 -17.77 12.76
N PRO A 296 -10.98 -18.24 13.83
CA PRO A 296 -9.87 -19.18 13.73
C PRO A 296 -10.31 -20.54 13.19
N PHE A 297 -9.39 -21.27 12.50
CA PHE A 297 -9.60 -22.63 11.99
C PHE A 297 -8.44 -23.59 12.29
#